data_b3fe0455118cc5f62e53cc3874f5a3f3
#
_entry.id   b3fe0455118cc5f62e53cc3874f5a3f3
#
_cell.length_a   1.000
_cell.length_b   1.000
_cell.length_c   1.000
_cell.angle_alpha   90.00
_cell.angle_beta   90.00
_cell.angle_gamma   90.00
#
_symmetry.space_group_name_H-M   'P 1'
#
loop_
_entity.id
_entity.type
_entity.pdbx_description
1 polymer ?
#
loop_
_entity_poly.entity_id
_entity_poly.type
_entity_poly.pdbx_seq_one_letter_code
_entity_poly.pdbx_strand_id
1 'polypeptide(L)'
;MKLLTVGVPCYNSQDYMEKCLDSLLTGGERVEIVIINDGSKDRTGEIADAYAAKYPTIVKAVHQENGGHGEGINQSLRHASGKYFKTVDSDDWLSDFPRFLDALEEVDRQGGVDLFVTNYYYEHADGKGDRSINFSNALPENRIFTWAETRPFRVDQILMIHACTFRTALLRETGLEMPKHTFYEDNYMIYGNLRNVERMYYMDLDLYRYYIGRAGQSVQEDVMKKRYAHQLKATELCFKAYHLDELNEKRKLSYCKHELFIMFGISILYARLNGSEQAEDDLKRLWTSCRGYDFKWANHFRYRTPLRAVCLPGRGGRGVVRLMYKLAHSVVRFN
;
A
#
# COMPACT_ATOMS: atom_id res chain seq x y z
N MET A 1 -14.41 -13.96 18.74
CA MET A 1 -13.26 -13.34 18.03
C MET A 1 -13.82 -12.72 16.77
N LYS A 2 -13.45 -11.47 16.47
CA LYS A 2 -13.88 -10.79 15.24
C LYS A 2 -13.24 -11.45 14.02
N LEU A 3 -13.96 -11.47 12.90
CA LEU A 3 -13.41 -12.00 11.63
C LEU A 3 -12.34 -11.06 11.08
N LEU A 4 -12.64 -9.76 11.04
CA LEU A 4 -11.78 -8.74 10.47
C LEU A 4 -11.59 -7.56 11.43
N THR A 5 -10.36 -7.09 11.59
CA THR A 5 -10.09 -5.75 12.10
C THR A 5 -9.79 -4.81 10.94
N VAL A 6 -10.46 -3.69 10.89
CA VAL A 6 -10.15 -2.59 9.97
C VAL A 6 -9.49 -1.47 10.77
N GLY A 7 -8.22 -1.19 10.45
CA GLY A 7 -7.49 -0.04 10.99
C GLY A 7 -7.78 1.19 10.14
N VAL A 8 -8.14 2.30 10.78
CA VAL A 8 -8.45 3.57 10.13
C VAL A 8 -7.56 4.67 10.72
N PRO A 9 -6.37 4.90 10.12
CA PRO A 9 -5.52 6.05 10.50
C PRO A 9 -6.20 7.36 10.13
N CYS A 10 -6.33 8.28 11.10
CA CYS A 10 -7.01 9.56 10.93
C CYS A 10 -6.11 10.71 11.39
N TYR A 11 -5.90 11.69 10.51
CA TYR A 11 -5.25 12.96 10.87
C TYR A 11 -5.94 14.13 10.18
N ASN A 12 -6.60 14.99 10.96
CA ASN A 12 -7.43 16.10 10.48
C ASN A 12 -8.44 15.63 9.42
N SER A 13 -9.26 14.65 9.80
CA SER A 13 -10.16 13.89 8.91
C SER A 13 -11.65 14.23 9.12
N GLN A 14 -11.98 15.29 9.87
CA GLN A 14 -13.36 15.62 10.24
C GLN A 14 -14.34 15.70 9.07
N ASP A 15 -13.86 16.08 7.86
CA ASP A 15 -14.72 16.37 6.71
C ASP A 15 -15.10 15.12 5.90
N TYR A 16 -14.48 13.95 6.18
CA TYR A 16 -14.66 12.75 5.34
C TYR A 16 -14.69 11.41 6.09
N MET A 17 -14.16 11.34 7.33
CA MET A 17 -14.06 10.08 8.06
C MET A 17 -15.42 9.40 8.34
N GLU A 18 -16.52 10.16 8.44
CA GLU A 18 -17.85 9.58 8.68
C GLU A 18 -18.28 8.67 7.53
N LYS A 19 -18.04 9.06 6.26
CA LYS A 19 -18.33 8.21 5.10
C LYS A 19 -17.55 6.91 5.13
N CYS A 20 -16.26 6.97 5.51
CA CYS A 20 -15.43 5.79 5.73
C CYS A 20 -16.06 4.88 6.78
N LEU A 21 -16.28 5.39 7.98
CA LEU A 21 -16.79 4.64 9.13
C LEU A 21 -18.17 4.03 8.86
N ASP A 22 -19.08 4.77 8.26
CA ASP A 22 -20.43 4.28 7.92
C ASP A 22 -20.36 3.11 6.93
N SER A 23 -19.45 3.15 5.97
CA SER A 23 -19.22 2.04 5.05
C SER A 23 -18.76 0.77 5.78
N LEU A 24 -17.89 0.92 6.77
CA LEU A 24 -17.34 -0.18 7.56
C LEU A 24 -18.35 -0.77 8.55
N LEU A 25 -19.26 0.06 9.09
CA LEU A 25 -20.33 -0.37 10.01
C LEU A 25 -21.30 -1.36 9.33
N THR A 26 -21.40 -1.38 8.01
CA THR A 26 -22.21 -2.36 7.28
C THR A 26 -21.74 -3.82 7.51
N GLY A 27 -20.53 -4.02 8.03
CA GLY A 27 -19.99 -5.33 8.41
C GLY A 27 -20.57 -5.90 9.72
N GLY A 28 -21.21 -5.07 10.53
CA GLY A 28 -21.84 -5.47 11.80
C GLY A 28 -20.84 -6.10 12.78
N GLU A 29 -21.32 -7.07 13.56
CA GLU A 29 -20.52 -7.71 14.63
C GLU A 29 -19.34 -8.57 14.13
N ARG A 30 -19.26 -8.84 12.83
CA ARG A 30 -18.12 -9.56 12.24
C ARG A 30 -16.83 -8.75 12.23
N VAL A 31 -16.96 -7.41 12.32
CA VAL A 31 -15.81 -6.51 12.23
C VAL A 31 -15.50 -5.82 13.55
N GLU A 32 -14.25 -5.42 13.68
CA GLU A 32 -13.73 -4.46 14.63
C GLU A 32 -13.14 -3.31 13.83
N ILE A 33 -13.50 -2.08 14.16
CA ILE A 33 -12.97 -0.86 13.54
C ILE A 33 -12.09 -0.16 14.59
N VAL A 34 -10.81 -0.03 14.30
CA VAL A 34 -9.84 0.65 15.17
C VAL A 34 -9.49 2.00 14.56
N ILE A 35 -10.08 3.07 15.09
CA ILE A 35 -9.82 4.44 14.66
C ILE A 35 -8.58 4.93 15.41
N ILE A 36 -7.54 5.34 14.69
CA ILE A 36 -6.35 5.96 15.27
C ILE A 36 -6.37 7.44 14.98
N ASN A 37 -6.72 8.25 16.00
CA ASN A 37 -6.56 9.69 15.92
C ASN A 37 -5.10 10.07 16.17
N ASP A 38 -4.38 10.37 15.10
CA ASP A 38 -2.94 10.64 15.08
C ASP A 38 -2.62 12.11 15.41
N GLY A 39 -3.10 12.59 16.55
CA GLY A 39 -2.84 13.94 17.06
C GLY A 39 -3.53 15.05 16.25
N SER A 40 -4.75 14.82 15.76
CA SER A 40 -5.54 15.79 15.00
C SER A 40 -5.81 17.06 15.82
N LYS A 41 -6.00 18.17 15.12
CA LYS A 41 -6.29 19.50 15.71
C LYS A 41 -7.70 19.98 15.42
N ASP A 42 -8.45 19.23 14.62
CA ASP A 42 -9.85 19.41 14.27
C ASP A 42 -10.77 18.49 15.11
N ARG A 43 -12.00 18.31 14.69
CA ARG A 43 -13.00 17.49 15.39
C ARG A 43 -12.84 15.97 15.16
N THR A 44 -11.77 15.51 14.52
CA THR A 44 -11.52 14.08 14.24
C THR A 44 -11.61 13.24 15.52
N GLY A 45 -10.99 13.70 16.64
CA GLY A 45 -11.02 12.98 17.91
C GLY A 45 -12.44 12.88 18.49
N GLU A 46 -13.21 13.98 18.47
CA GLU A 46 -14.60 14.01 18.93
C GLU A 46 -15.50 13.05 18.14
N ILE A 47 -15.32 13.00 16.82
CA ILE A 47 -16.04 12.07 15.92
C ILE A 47 -15.67 10.62 16.25
N ALA A 48 -14.39 10.33 16.44
CA ALA A 48 -13.92 8.98 16.79
C ALA A 48 -14.55 8.50 18.11
N ASP A 49 -14.56 9.35 19.13
CA ASP A 49 -15.17 9.05 20.44
C ASP A 49 -16.68 8.84 20.34
N ALA A 50 -17.37 9.67 19.55
CA ALA A 50 -18.81 9.53 19.32
C ALA A 50 -19.16 8.18 18.67
N TYR A 51 -18.38 7.74 17.64
CA TYR A 51 -18.57 6.43 17.01
C TYR A 51 -18.27 5.28 18.00
N ALA A 52 -17.20 5.37 18.79
CA ALA A 52 -16.87 4.36 19.79
C ALA A 52 -17.94 4.26 20.87
N ALA A 53 -18.51 5.39 21.33
CA ALA A 53 -19.62 5.40 22.30
C ALA A 53 -20.91 4.80 21.72
N LYS A 54 -21.19 5.07 20.43
CA LYS A 54 -22.41 4.59 19.75
C LYS A 54 -22.34 3.11 19.39
N TYR A 55 -21.14 2.59 19.06
CA TYR A 55 -20.91 1.21 18.61
C TYR A 55 -19.83 0.50 19.42
N PRO A 56 -19.98 0.36 20.77
CA PRO A 56 -18.89 -0.06 21.67
C PRO A 56 -18.40 -1.50 21.46
N THR A 57 -19.17 -2.34 20.77
CA THR A 57 -18.77 -3.72 20.42
C THR A 57 -18.02 -3.82 19.08
N ILE A 58 -18.07 -2.75 18.27
CA ILE A 58 -17.53 -2.73 16.91
C ILE A 58 -16.37 -1.73 16.79
N VAL A 59 -16.49 -0.54 17.39
CA VAL A 59 -15.57 0.58 17.20
C VAL A 59 -14.74 0.83 18.44
N LYS A 60 -13.43 1.00 18.23
CA LYS A 60 -12.46 1.49 19.23
C LYS A 60 -11.83 2.79 18.73
N ALA A 61 -11.79 3.82 19.57
CA ALA A 61 -11.02 5.03 19.34
C ALA A 61 -9.71 4.97 20.13
N VAL A 62 -8.60 5.24 19.47
CA VAL A 62 -7.26 5.32 20.06
C VAL A 62 -6.67 6.68 19.70
N HIS A 63 -6.21 7.44 20.71
CA HIS A 63 -5.59 8.75 20.52
C HIS A 63 -4.11 8.67 20.81
N GLN A 64 -3.30 9.28 19.95
CA GLN A 64 -1.85 9.31 20.09
C GLN A 64 -1.28 10.68 19.70
N GLU A 65 -0.04 10.93 20.06
CA GLU A 65 0.76 11.99 19.45
C GLU A 65 1.03 11.66 17.99
N ASN A 66 1.07 12.70 17.13
CA ASN A 66 1.25 12.48 15.70
C ASN A 66 2.54 11.71 15.41
N GLY A 67 2.38 10.52 14.85
CA GLY A 67 3.45 9.62 14.40
C GLY A 67 3.46 9.42 12.88
N GLY A 68 2.46 9.96 12.19
CA GLY A 68 2.23 9.77 10.75
C GLY A 68 1.46 8.47 10.44
N HIS A 69 1.04 8.34 9.18
CA HIS A 69 0.17 7.27 8.72
C HIS A 69 0.71 5.86 9.08
N GLY A 70 2.01 5.61 8.89
CA GLY A 70 2.62 4.33 9.24
C GLY A 70 2.50 3.97 10.72
N GLU A 71 2.67 4.93 11.65
CA GLU A 71 2.42 4.67 13.08
C GLU A 71 0.95 4.41 13.34
N GLY A 72 0.03 5.06 12.61
CA GLY A 72 -1.39 4.74 12.66
C GLY A 72 -1.67 3.28 12.29
N ILE A 73 -1.01 2.74 11.27
CA ILE A 73 -1.09 1.32 10.90
C ILE A 73 -0.52 0.43 12.03
N ASN A 74 0.65 0.77 12.57
CA ASN A 74 1.28 0.00 13.66
C ASN A 74 0.34 -0.08 14.87
N GLN A 75 -0.24 1.04 15.28
CA GLN A 75 -1.17 1.09 16.40
C GLN A 75 -2.46 0.31 16.10
N SER A 76 -3.00 0.44 14.88
CA SER A 76 -4.17 -0.35 14.48
C SER A 76 -3.91 -1.86 14.61
N LEU A 77 -2.74 -2.34 14.18
CA LEU A 77 -2.36 -3.74 14.28
C LEU A 77 -2.12 -4.21 15.74
N ARG A 78 -1.56 -3.34 16.59
CA ARG A 78 -1.38 -3.62 18.03
C ARG A 78 -2.73 -3.83 18.73
N HIS A 79 -3.74 -3.03 18.37
CA HIS A 79 -5.08 -3.08 18.94
C HIS A 79 -6.01 -4.09 18.24
N ALA A 80 -5.61 -4.68 17.12
CA ALA A 80 -6.42 -5.61 16.36
C ALA A 80 -6.76 -6.89 17.14
N SER A 81 -8.03 -7.32 17.12
CA SER A 81 -8.49 -8.60 17.67
C SER A 81 -9.05 -9.55 16.61
N GLY A 82 -9.23 -9.06 15.39
CA GLY A 82 -9.73 -9.82 14.26
C GLY A 82 -8.72 -10.85 13.72
N LYS A 83 -9.23 -11.93 13.16
CA LYS A 83 -8.40 -12.95 12.52
C LYS A 83 -7.67 -12.41 11.28
N TYR A 84 -8.32 -11.50 10.56
CA TYR A 84 -7.76 -10.78 9.44
C TYR A 84 -7.63 -9.30 9.74
N PHE A 85 -6.77 -8.62 9.02
CA PHE A 85 -6.47 -7.19 9.16
C PHE A 85 -6.46 -6.50 7.80
N LYS A 86 -7.13 -5.36 7.73
CA LYS A 86 -7.14 -4.45 6.57
C LYS A 86 -6.96 -3.03 7.06
N THR A 87 -6.20 -2.21 6.32
CA THR A 87 -6.17 -0.77 6.51
C THR A 87 -7.13 -0.10 5.51
N VAL A 88 -7.85 0.90 5.98
CA VAL A 88 -8.66 1.79 5.13
C VAL A 88 -8.33 3.22 5.50
N ASP A 89 -7.94 4.02 4.52
CA ASP A 89 -7.65 5.43 4.72
C ASP A 89 -8.92 6.20 5.04
N SER A 90 -8.83 7.19 5.92
CA SER A 90 -10.00 7.89 6.46
C SER A 90 -10.78 8.72 5.43
N ASP A 91 -10.21 8.97 4.25
CA ASP A 91 -10.83 9.67 3.12
C ASP A 91 -11.38 8.71 2.04
N ASP A 92 -11.24 7.40 2.24
CA ASP A 92 -11.71 6.33 1.38
C ASP A 92 -12.87 5.55 2.01
N TRP A 93 -13.49 4.61 1.29
CA TRP A 93 -14.57 3.77 1.83
C TRP A 93 -14.62 2.41 1.14
N LEU A 94 -15.38 1.48 1.72
CA LEU A 94 -15.61 0.17 1.13
C LEU A 94 -17.02 0.09 0.52
N SER A 95 -17.13 -0.55 -0.64
CA SER A 95 -18.39 -0.91 -1.29
C SER A 95 -18.59 -2.43 -1.23
N ASP A 96 -19.86 -2.88 -1.22
CA ASP A 96 -20.19 -4.32 -1.14
C ASP A 96 -19.47 -5.06 0.00
N PHE A 97 -19.21 -4.36 1.11
CA PHE A 97 -18.45 -4.88 2.23
C PHE A 97 -19.08 -6.15 2.86
N PRO A 98 -20.41 -6.29 3.03
CA PRO A 98 -21.02 -7.52 3.51
C PRO A 98 -20.69 -8.72 2.61
N ARG A 99 -20.73 -8.57 1.28
CA ARG A 99 -20.39 -9.64 0.32
C ARG A 99 -18.93 -10.08 0.43
N PHE A 100 -18.01 -9.13 0.63
CA PHE A 100 -16.61 -9.45 0.90
C PHE A 100 -16.46 -10.26 2.20
N LEU A 101 -17.16 -9.86 3.28
CA LEU A 101 -17.12 -10.57 4.56
C LEU A 101 -17.69 -12.00 4.45
N ASP A 102 -18.74 -12.19 3.66
CA ASP A 102 -19.28 -13.53 3.41
C ASP A 102 -18.25 -14.44 2.73
N ALA A 103 -17.53 -13.91 1.75
CA ALA A 103 -16.45 -14.63 1.06
C ALA A 103 -15.27 -14.90 2.00
N LEU A 104 -14.87 -13.91 2.81
CA LEU A 104 -13.77 -14.06 3.78
C LEU A 104 -14.09 -15.12 4.84
N GLU A 105 -15.32 -15.17 5.32
CA GLU A 105 -15.80 -16.16 6.28
C GLU A 105 -15.81 -17.57 5.68
N GLU A 106 -16.23 -17.71 4.40
CA GLU A 106 -16.18 -18.97 3.69
C GLU A 106 -14.74 -19.46 3.50
N VAL A 107 -13.85 -18.58 3.07
CA VAL A 107 -12.40 -18.86 2.95
C VAL A 107 -11.81 -19.27 4.29
N ASP A 108 -12.24 -18.62 5.37
CA ASP A 108 -11.80 -18.95 6.72
C ASP A 108 -12.24 -20.36 7.16
N ARG A 109 -13.47 -20.77 6.84
CA ARG A 109 -13.97 -22.14 7.08
C ARG A 109 -13.20 -23.19 6.28
N GLN A 110 -12.67 -22.83 5.11
CA GLN A 110 -11.81 -23.70 4.29
C GLN A 110 -10.34 -23.75 4.77
N GLY A 111 -10.06 -23.27 5.97
CA GLY A 111 -8.72 -23.26 6.58
C GLY A 111 -7.93 -21.97 6.43
N GLY A 112 -8.56 -20.92 5.89
CA GLY A 112 -8.02 -19.57 5.82
C GLY A 112 -6.90 -19.34 4.78
N VAL A 113 -6.52 -18.09 4.63
CA VAL A 113 -5.43 -17.66 3.75
C VAL A 113 -4.52 -16.67 4.49
N ASP A 114 -3.32 -16.47 3.97
CA ASP A 114 -2.39 -15.46 4.46
C ASP A 114 -2.73 -14.09 3.91
N LEU A 115 -3.20 -14.06 2.65
CA LEU A 115 -3.54 -12.84 1.93
C LEU A 115 -4.82 -13.05 1.11
N PHE A 116 -5.84 -12.24 1.40
CA PHE A 116 -7.04 -12.09 0.58
C PHE A 116 -6.88 -10.83 -0.26
N VAL A 117 -7.02 -10.94 -1.58
CA VAL A 117 -6.87 -9.84 -2.54
C VAL A 117 -8.23 -9.50 -3.12
N THR A 118 -8.53 -8.22 -3.22
CA THR A 118 -9.68 -7.65 -3.95
C THR A 118 -9.20 -6.59 -4.92
N ASN A 119 -10.09 -6.09 -5.77
CA ASN A 119 -9.80 -4.91 -6.57
C ASN A 119 -9.88 -3.64 -5.71
N TYR A 120 -9.39 -2.55 -6.29
CA TYR A 120 -9.70 -1.21 -5.86
C TYR A 120 -10.09 -0.34 -7.07
N TYR A 121 -10.88 0.67 -6.78
CA TYR A 121 -11.48 1.53 -7.79
C TYR A 121 -11.05 2.97 -7.54
N TYR A 122 -10.42 3.59 -8.54
CA TYR A 122 -10.15 5.01 -8.52
C TYR A 122 -11.45 5.76 -8.76
N GLU A 123 -11.86 6.59 -7.81
CA GLU A 123 -13.06 7.41 -7.86
C GLU A 123 -12.67 8.88 -7.83
N HIS A 124 -12.79 9.57 -8.96
CA HIS A 124 -12.39 10.96 -9.09
C HIS A 124 -13.56 11.90 -8.74
N ALA A 125 -13.25 13.01 -8.07
CA ALA A 125 -14.24 14.01 -7.68
C ALA A 125 -15.08 14.55 -8.86
N ASP A 126 -14.52 14.56 -10.08
CA ASP A 126 -15.18 15.00 -11.31
C ASP A 126 -15.72 13.86 -12.18
N GLY A 127 -15.61 12.62 -11.72
CA GLY A 127 -16.02 11.40 -12.43
C GLY A 127 -15.20 11.08 -13.69
N LYS A 128 -14.09 11.81 -13.93
CA LYS A 128 -13.27 11.60 -15.12
C LYS A 128 -12.02 10.80 -14.76
N GLY A 129 -11.85 9.66 -15.41
CA GLY A 129 -10.71 8.78 -15.16
C GLY A 129 -11.00 7.66 -14.17
N ASP A 130 -12.23 7.53 -13.72
CA ASP A 130 -12.69 6.43 -12.90
C ASP A 130 -12.35 5.09 -13.53
N ARG A 131 -11.73 4.20 -12.75
CA ARG A 131 -11.35 2.88 -13.25
C ARG A 131 -11.11 1.87 -12.13
N SER A 132 -11.43 0.63 -12.41
CA SER A 132 -11.05 -0.52 -11.59
C SER A 132 -9.61 -0.94 -11.86
N ILE A 133 -8.89 -1.26 -10.81
CA ILE A 133 -7.63 -2.00 -10.86
C ILE A 133 -7.90 -3.41 -10.36
N ASN A 134 -7.96 -4.35 -11.29
CA ASN A 134 -8.22 -5.76 -11.01
C ASN A 134 -6.98 -6.61 -11.30
N PHE A 135 -6.99 -7.87 -10.84
CA PHE A 135 -5.87 -8.79 -10.93
C PHE A 135 -6.24 -10.11 -11.62
N SER A 136 -7.39 -10.22 -12.28
CA SER A 136 -7.92 -11.42 -12.93
C SER A 136 -6.99 -12.00 -14.01
N ASN A 137 -6.15 -11.15 -14.63
CA ASN A 137 -5.12 -11.61 -15.56
C ASN A 137 -3.97 -12.37 -14.88
N ALA A 138 -3.72 -12.13 -13.58
CA ALA A 138 -2.56 -12.63 -12.84
C ALA A 138 -2.91 -13.63 -11.73
N LEU A 139 -4.06 -13.46 -11.08
CA LEU A 139 -4.49 -14.24 -9.92
C LEU A 139 -5.68 -15.15 -10.27
N PRO A 140 -5.67 -16.43 -9.83
CA PRO A 140 -6.83 -17.30 -9.92
C PRO A 140 -8.00 -16.77 -9.07
N GLU A 141 -9.21 -16.74 -9.65
CA GLU A 141 -10.40 -16.19 -9.00
C GLU A 141 -11.15 -17.23 -8.17
N ASN A 142 -11.75 -16.77 -7.06
CA ASN A 142 -12.75 -17.48 -6.26
C ASN A 142 -12.31 -18.88 -5.77
N ARG A 143 -11.02 -19.05 -5.54
CA ARG A 143 -10.46 -20.27 -4.91
C ARG A 143 -9.17 -19.95 -4.16
N ILE A 144 -8.80 -20.81 -3.24
CA ILE A 144 -7.49 -20.73 -2.58
C ILE A 144 -6.42 -21.21 -3.57
N PHE A 145 -5.30 -20.46 -3.64
CA PHE A 145 -4.17 -20.74 -4.51
C PHE A 145 -2.84 -20.36 -3.85
N THR A 146 -1.75 -20.75 -4.48
CA THR A 146 -0.38 -20.42 -4.08
C THR A 146 0.30 -19.58 -5.16
N TRP A 147 1.48 -19.05 -4.87
CA TRP A 147 2.25 -18.28 -5.86
C TRP A 147 2.53 -19.05 -7.14
N ALA A 148 2.75 -20.35 -7.06
CA ALA A 148 3.04 -21.21 -8.22
C ALA A 148 1.95 -21.16 -9.31
N GLU A 149 0.72 -20.86 -8.91
CA GLU A 149 -0.46 -20.82 -9.78
C GLU A 149 -0.73 -19.43 -10.37
N THR A 150 0.04 -18.40 -9.94
CA THR A 150 -0.10 -17.04 -10.46
C THR A 150 0.50 -16.90 -11.85
N ARG A 151 0.04 -15.87 -12.57
CA ARG A 151 0.59 -15.45 -13.87
C ARG A 151 1.40 -14.15 -13.70
N PRO A 152 2.19 -13.74 -14.69
CA PRO A 152 2.88 -12.45 -14.63
C PRO A 152 1.89 -11.29 -14.50
N PHE A 153 2.19 -10.37 -13.58
CA PHE A 153 1.48 -9.11 -13.45
C PHE A 153 1.82 -8.17 -14.59
N ARG A 154 0.89 -7.32 -14.99
CA ARG A 154 1.18 -6.24 -15.95
C ARG A 154 2.12 -5.22 -15.32
N VAL A 155 2.79 -4.43 -16.17
CA VAL A 155 3.76 -3.42 -15.72
C VAL A 155 3.15 -2.37 -14.77
N ASP A 156 1.86 -2.11 -14.91
CA ASP A 156 1.09 -1.14 -14.12
C ASP A 156 0.41 -1.75 -12.89
N GLN A 157 0.59 -3.04 -12.63
CA GLN A 157 -0.06 -3.74 -11.52
C GLN A 157 0.92 -4.04 -10.39
N ILE A 158 0.64 -3.50 -9.21
CA ILE A 158 1.25 -3.89 -7.94
C ILE A 158 0.14 -4.14 -6.90
N LEU A 159 0.39 -5.00 -5.95
CA LEU A 159 -0.49 -5.21 -4.80
C LEU A 159 -0.33 -4.01 -3.86
N MET A 160 -1.35 -3.18 -3.78
CA MET A 160 -1.39 -2.03 -2.88
C MET A 160 -2.16 -2.36 -1.62
N ILE A 161 -1.98 -1.56 -0.56
CA ILE A 161 -2.70 -1.71 0.71
C ILE A 161 -4.22 -1.73 0.52
N HIS A 162 -4.71 -1.00 -0.48
CA HIS A 162 -6.12 -0.94 -0.87
C HIS A 162 -6.70 -2.32 -1.26
N ALA A 163 -5.90 -3.13 -1.96
CA ALA A 163 -6.31 -4.47 -2.42
C ALA A 163 -6.15 -5.57 -1.37
N CYS A 164 -5.29 -5.37 -0.37
CA CYS A 164 -4.80 -6.43 0.50
C CYS A 164 -5.56 -6.52 1.82
N THR A 165 -5.86 -7.76 2.23
CA THR A 165 -6.34 -8.11 3.58
C THR A 165 -5.51 -9.29 4.06
N PHE A 166 -4.75 -9.10 5.12
CA PHE A 166 -3.80 -10.10 5.63
C PHE A 166 -4.36 -10.88 6.81
N ARG A 167 -3.89 -12.09 7.02
CA ARG A 167 -4.02 -12.79 8.30
C ARG A 167 -3.26 -12.01 9.38
N THR A 168 -3.94 -11.59 10.44
CA THR A 168 -3.37 -10.75 11.52
C THR A 168 -2.13 -11.39 12.15
N ALA A 169 -2.16 -12.71 12.37
CA ALA A 169 -1.02 -13.43 12.93
C ALA A 169 0.22 -13.32 12.04
N LEU A 170 0.09 -13.42 10.70
CA LEU A 170 1.21 -13.27 9.76
C LEU A 170 1.89 -11.91 9.92
N LEU A 171 1.11 -10.83 9.99
CA LEU A 171 1.67 -9.48 10.16
C LEU A 171 2.46 -9.35 11.48
N ARG A 172 1.94 -9.94 12.56
CA ARG A 172 2.60 -9.95 13.87
C ARG A 172 3.86 -10.82 13.89
N GLU A 173 3.80 -11.99 13.26
CA GLU A 173 4.95 -12.92 13.13
C GLU A 173 6.08 -12.30 12.32
N THR A 174 5.76 -11.52 11.29
CA THR A 174 6.76 -10.79 10.49
C THR A 174 7.45 -9.70 11.29
N GLY A 175 6.72 -9.07 12.23
CA GLY A 175 7.27 -8.07 13.15
C GLY A 175 7.71 -6.77 12.47
N LEU A 176 7.17 -6.45 11.29
CA LEU A 176 7.48 -5.20 10.60
C LEU A 176 6.84 -4.02 11.32
N GLU A 177 7.64 -2.98 11.52
CA GLU A 177 7.20 -1.68 12.04
C GLU A 177 7.28 -0.63 10.94
N MET A 178 6.15 0.01 10.65
CA MET A 178 6.11 1.10 9.68
C MET A 178 6.85 2.32 10.24
N PRO A 179 7.69 2.99 9.45
CA PRO A 179 8.48 4.12 9.91
C PRO A 179 7.56 5.33 10.18
N LYS A 180 7.80 6.00 11.32
CA LYS A 180 7.10 7.25 11.65
C LYS A 180 7.41 8.35 10.62
N HIS A 181 6.42 9.23 10.39
CA HIS A 181 6.53 10.42 9.53
C HIS A 181 7.14 10.13 8.14
N THR A 182 6.84 8.97 7.59
CA THR A 182 7.29 8.57 6.26
C THR A 182 6.07 8.32 5.38
N PHE A 183 6.06 8.85 4.16
CA PHE A 183 5.02 8.55 3.16
C PHE A 183 5.44 7.38 2.31
N TYR A 184 4.46 6.71 1.67
CA TYR A 184 4.67 5.55 0.79
C TYR A 184 5.17 4.29 1.52
N GLU A 185 5.10 4.27 2.85
CA GLU A 185 5.44 3.14 3.71
C GLU A 185 4.45 1.98 3.60
N ASP A 186 3.26 2.24 3.07
CA ASP A 186 2.26 1.24 2.69
C ASP A 186 2.85 0.19 1.73
N ASN A 187 3.71 0.60 0.79
CA ASN A 187 4.45 -0.34 -0.05
C ASN A 187 5.37 -1.25 0.77
N TYR A 188 6.01 -0.73 1.83
CA TYR A 188 6.84 -1.54 2.71
C TYR A 188 6.00 -2.53 3.53
N MET A 189 4.79 -2.12 3.99
CA MET A 189 3.85 -3.02 4.64
C MET A 189 3.50 -4.21 3.75
N ILE A 190 3.18 -3.95 2.49
CA ILE A 190 2.81 -5.02 1.55
C ILE A 190 4.04 -5.88 1.23
N TYR A 191 5.06 -5.28 0.64
CA TYR A 191 6.25 -5.97 0.16
C TYR A 191 6.94 -6.80 1.24
N GLY A 192 7.15 -6.22 2.42
CA GLY A 192 7.85 -6.88 3.52
C GLY A 192 7.15 -8.12 4.05
N ASN A 193 5.81 -8.18 3.95
CA ASN A 193 5.02 -9.33 4.39
C ASN A 193 4.89 -10.42 3.31
N LEU A 194 5.13 -10.13 2.01
CA LEU A 194 4.97 -11.12 0.94
C LEU A 194 5.88 -12.34 1.08
N ARG A 195 7.03 -12.21 1.74
CA ARG A 195 7.94 -13.32 2.03
C ARG A 195 7.19 -14.50 2.68
N ASN A 196 6.32 -14.19 3.64
CA ASN A 196 5.62 -15.16 4.47
C ASN A 196 4.24 -15.56 3.91
N VAL A 197 3.79 -14.93 2.83
CA VAL A 197 2.52 -15.27 2.17
C VAL A 197 2.69 -16.53 1.34
N GLU A 198 1.91 -17.56 1.66
CA GLU A 198 1.87 -18.82 0.91
C GLU A 198 0.50 -19.08 0.30
N ARG A 199 -0.56 -18.95 1.09
CA ARG A 199 -1.94 -19.19 0.67
C ARG A 199 -2.65 -17.89 0.41
N MET A 200 -3.23 -17.77 -0.77
CA MET A 200 -3.93 -16.56 -1.22
C MET A 200 -5.33 -16.89 -1.72
N TYR A 201 -6.17 -15.88 -1.73
CA TYR A 201 -7.47 -15.89 -2.39
C TYR A 201 -7.66 -14.57 -3.12
N TYR A 202 -8.23 -14.62 -4.30
CA TYR A 202 -8.59 -13.41 -5.05
C TYR A 202 -10.07 -13.41 -5.41
N MET A 203 -10.73 -12.30 -5.11
CA MET A 203 -12.11 -12.01 -5.46
C MET A 203 -12.15 -10.82 -6.40
N ASP A 204 -12.70 -10.99 -7.60
CA ASP A 204 -12.94 -9.88 -8.55
C ASP A 204 -14.10 -9.03 -8.03
N LEU A 205 -13.78 -8.14 -7.10
CA LEU A 205 -14.72 -7.24 -6.43
C LEU A 205 -14.04 -5.88 -6.22
N ASP A 206 -14.65 -4.81 -6.74
CA ASP A 206 -14.23 -3.42 -6.52
C ASP A 206 -14.59 -2.98 -5.09
N LEU A 207 -13.94 -3.62 -4.11
CA LEU A 207 -14.22 -3.42 -2.69
C LEU A 207 -13.82 -2.02 -2.21
N TYR A 208 -12.58 -1.62 -2.51
CA TYR A 208 -11.99 -0.40 -2.00
C TYR A 208 -12.22 0.75 -2.96
N ARG A 209 -12.81 1.84 -2.48
CA ARG A 209 -13.05 3.09 -3.22
C ARG A 209 -12.00 4.11 -2.84
N TYR A 210 -11.03 4.28 -3.72
CA TYR A 210 -9.93 5.23 -3.55
C TYR A 210 -10.33 6.59 -4.14
N TYR A 211 -10.60 7.55 -3.26
CA TYR A 211 -11.06 8.87 -3.66
C TYR A 211 -9.90 9.78 -4.08
N ILE A 212 -9.94 10.27 -5.32
CA ILE A 212 -8.91 11.12 -5.91
C ILE A 212 -9.49 12.49 -6.28
N GLY A 213 -8.68 13.54 -6.08
CA GLY A 213 -9.02 14.92 -6.48
C GLY A 213 -9.13 15.88 -5.30
N ARG A 214 -8.88 15.43 -4.08
CA ARG A 214 -8.78 16.28 -2.92
C ARG A 214 -7.45 17.05 -2.93
N ALA A 215 -7.49 18.35 -2.58
CA ALA A 215 -6.28 19.18 -2.49
C ALA A 215 -5.29 18.61 -1.45
N GLY A 216 -4.02 18.51 -1.81
CA GLY A 216 -2.94 18.09 -0.91
C GLY A 216 -2.76 16.58 -0.75
N GLN A 217 -3.45 15.74 -1.54
CA GLN A 217 -3.24 14.29 -1.53
C GLN A 217 -1.79 13.92 -1.88
N SER A 218 -1.31 12.83 -1.26
CA SER A 218 0.08 12.35 -1.37
C SER A 218 0.48 11.97 -2.80
N VAL A 219 -0.48 11.59 -3.63
CA VAL A 219 -0.29 11.14 -5.03
C VAL A 219 -0.20 12.27 -6.04
N GLN A 220 -0.43 13.53 -5.64
CA GLN A 220 -0.28 14.66 -6.55
C GLN A 220 1.19 14.85 -6.96
N GLU A 221 1.44 15.11 -8.25
CA GLU A 221 2.79 15.19 -8.84
C GLU A 221 3.72 16.15 -8.08
N ASP A 222 3.23 17.36 -7.77
CA ASP A 222 4.03 18.38 -7.07
C ASP A 222 4.33 17.98 -5.62
N VAL A 223 3.42 17.24 -4.98
CA VAL A 223 3.62 16.66 -3.65
C VAL A 223 4.67 15.55 -3.72
N MET A 224 4.58 14.66 -4.69
CA MET A 224 5.55 13.56 -4.88
C MET A 224 6.95 14.07 -5.20
N LYS A 225 7.09 15.10 -6.03
CA LYS A 225 8.38 15.77 -6.30
C LYS A 225 9.01 16.35 -5.04
N LYS A 226 8.22 16.97 -4.18
CA LYS A 226 8.69 17.52 -2.89
C LYS A 226 9.04 16.42 -1.89
N ARG A 227 8.31 15.31 -1.91
CA ARG A 227 8.45 14.17 -1.00
C ARG A 227 9.28 13.02 -1.57
N TYR A 228 10.07 13.24 -2.61
CA TYR A 228 10.90 12.19 -3.23
C TYR A 228 11.76 11.42 -2.22
N ALA A 229 12.25 12.08 -1.17
CA ALA A 229 13.08 11.45 -0.15
C ALA A 229 12.33 10.35 0.64
N HIS A 230 11.02 10.51 0.84
CA HIS A 230 10.18 9.47 1.46
C HIS A 230 10.05 8.26 0.53
N GLN A 231 9.87 8.48 -0.78
CA GLN A 231 9.85 7.42 -1.78
C GLN A 231 11.18 6.65 -1.83
N LEU A 232 12.33 7.36 -1.75
CA LEU A 232 13.64 6.72 -1.67
C LEU A 232 13.73 5.84 -0.42
N LYS A 233 13.28 6.35 0.73
CA LYS A 233 13.28 5.61 1.99
C LYS A 233 12.38 4.37 1.94
N ALA A 234 11.16 4.49 1.42
CA ALA A 234 10.25 3.36 1.25
C ALA A 234 10.86 2.27 0.34
N THR A 235 11.47 2.68 -0.78
CA THR A 235 12.17 1.76 -1.69
C THR A 235 13.35 1.07 -1.03
N GLU A 236 14.13 1.79 -0.23
CA GLU A 236 15.24 1.22 0.54
C GLU A 236 14.75 0.18 1.55
N LEU A 237 13.68 0.48 2.28
CA LEU A 237 13.05 -0.43 3.22
C LEU A 237 12.54 -1.70 2.53
N CYS A 238 11.82 -1.56 1.41
CA CYS A 238 11.39 -2.70 0.61
C CYS A 238 12.58 -3.55 0.16
N PHE A 239 13.63 -2.94 -0.40
CA PHE A 239 14.80 -3.66 -0.86
C PHE A 239 15.53 -4.42 0.26
N LYS A 240 15.50 -3.88 1.49
CA LYS A 240 16.16 -4.46 2.66
C LYS A 240 15.27 -5.36 3.52
N ALA A 241 14.00 -5.50 3.17
CA ALA A 241 13.06 -6.30 3.95
C ALA A 241 13.49 -7.78 4.07
N TYR A 242 14.08 -8.33 3.00
CA TYR A 242 14.64 -9.68 2.94
C TYR A 242 15.53 -9.84 1.69
N HIS A 243 16.39 -10.85 1.69
CA HIS A 243 17.19 -11.17 0.50
C HIS A 243 16.32 -11.92 -0.53
N LEU A 244 16.32 -11.44 -1.78
CA LEU A 244 15.54 -12.07 -2.85
C LEU A 244 15.95 -13.53 -3.12
N ASP A 245 17.20 -13.89 -2.83
CA ASP A 245 17.68 -15.26 -2.98
C ASP A 245 17.09 -16.25 -1.96
N GLU A 246 16.42 -15.74 -0.89
CA GLU A 246 15.67 -16.57 0.07
C GLU A 246 14.31 -17.02 -0.46
N LEU A 247 13.82 -16.40 -1.55
CA LEU A 247 12.54 -16.74 -2.15
C LEU A 247 12.70 -17.94 -3.09
N ASN A 248 12.31 -19.12 -2.63
CA ASN A 248 12.43 -20.36 -3.39
C ASN A 248 11.37 -20.51 -4.48
N GLU A 249 10.22 -19.85 -4.35
CA GLU A 249 9.12 -19.93 -5.30
C GLU A 249 9.34 -18.92 -6.45
N LYS A 250 9.42 -19.42 -7.69
CA LYS A 250 9.79 -18.62 -8.87
C LYS A 250 8.82 -17.49 -9.19
N ARG A 251 7.52 -17.70 -9.00
CA ARG A 251 6.51 -16.69 -9.30
C ARG A 251 6.51 -15.58 -8.24
N LYS A 252 6.68 -15.93 -6.96
CA LYS A 252 6.87 -14.98 -5.87
C LYS A 252 8.10 -14.11 -6.12
N LEU A 253 9.25 -14.73 -6.42
CA LEU A 253 10.48 -14.02 -6.77
C LEU A 253 10.27 -13.08 -7.96
N SER A 254 9.56 -13.54 -9.00
CA SER A 254 9.25 -12.73 -10.19
C SER A 254 8.41 -11.51 -9.83
N TYR A 255 7.39 -11.67 -8.99
CA TYR A 255 6.55 -10.58 -8.52
C TYR A 255 7.34 -9.59 -7.65
N CYS A 256 8.11 -10.07 -6.68
CA CYS A 256 8.91 -9.20 -5.81
C CYS A 256 9.96 -8.38 -6.60
N LYS A 257 10.54 -8.98 -7.64
CA LYS A 257 11.43 -8.24 -8.56
C LYS A 257 10.69 -7.19 -9.38
N HIS A 258 9.47 -7.50 -9.82
CA HIS A 258 8.63 -6.56 -10.55
C HIS A 258 8.27 -5.34 -9.68
N GLU A 259 7.84 -5.57 -8.44
CA GLU A 259 7.50 -4.49 -7.51
C GLU A 259 8.72 -3.61 -7.20
N LEU A 260 9.87 -4.20 -6.86
CA LEU A 260 11.11 -3.43 -6.65
C LEU A 260 11.55 -2.65 -7.91
N PHE A 261 11.36 -3.22 -9.10
CA PHE A 261 11.64 -2.50 -10.35
C PHE A 261 10.80 -1.24 -10.47
N ILE A 262 9.50 -1.31 -10.15
CA ILE A 262 8.58 -0.16 -10.14
C ILE A 262 9.01 0.85 -9.06
N MET A 263 9.27 0.39 -7.84
CA MET A 263 9.68 1.24 -6.72
C MET A 263 10.97 2.01 -7.02
N PHE A 264 12.00 1.36 -7.57
CA PHE A 264 13.20 2.04 -8.04
C PHE A 264 12.92 3.02 -9.18
N GLY A 265 12.05 2.64 -10.12
CA GLY A 265 11.64 3.50 -11.24
C GLY A 265 11.01 4.81 -10.76
N ILE A 266 10.05 4.72 -9.85
CA ILE A 266 9.37 5.86 -9.23
C ILE A 266 10.37 6.71 -8.43
N SER A 267 11.25 6.09 -7.65
CA SER A 267 12.31 6.75 -6.90
C SER A 267 13.23 7.60 -7.79
N ILE A 268 13.72 7.02 -8.88
CA ILE A 268 14.60 7.71 -9.83
C ILE A 268 13.83 8.85 -10.51
N LEU A 269 12.58 8.59 -10.90
CA LEU A 269 11.72 9.57 -11.56
C LEU A 269 11.55 10.82 -10.70
N TYR A 270 11.04 10.67 -9.48
CA TYR A 270 10.72 11.83 -8.65
C TYR A 270 11.95 12.56 -8.10
N ALA A 271 13.02 11.84 -7.75
CA ALA A 271 14.29 12.47 -7.39
C ALA A 271 14.82 13.35 -8.54
N ARG A 272 14.70 12.90 -9.79
CA ARG A 272 15.18 13.65 -10.95
C ARG A 272 14.24 14.76 -11.43
N LEU A 273 12.94 14.60 -11.21
CA LEU A 273 11.95 15.66 -11.44
C LEU A 273 12.06 16.79 -10.40
N ASN A 274 12.45 16.47 -9.16
CA ASN A 274 12.80 17.46 -8.15
C ASN A 274 13.96 18.35 -8.64
N GLY A 275 15.00 17.77 -9.25
CA GLY A 275 16.07 18.46 -9.96
C GLY A 275 17.14 19.11 -9.09
N SER A 276 17.06 19.02 -7.76
CA SER A 276 18.09 19.53 -6.85
C SER A 276 19.35 18.67 -6.85
N GLU A 277 20.49 19.23 -6.48
CA GLU A 277 21.74 18.47 -6.26
C GLU A 277 21.57 17.47 -5.10
N GLN A 278 20.83 17.89 -4.07
CA GLN A 278 20.51 17.04 -2.92
C GLN A 278 19.79 15.76 -3.35
N ALA A 279 18.81 15.87 -4.26
CA ALA A 279 18.06 14.71 -4.76
C ALA A 279 18.94 13.71 -5.54
N GLU A 280 19.91 14.21 -6.32
CA GLU A 280 20.90 13.34 -6.99
C GLU A 280 21.84 12.66 -5.98
N ASP A 281 22.23 13.34 -4.91
CA ASP A 281 23.08 12.77 -3.86
C ASP A 281 22.30 11.75 -3.02
N ASP A 282 21.04 12.02 -2.71
CA ASP A 282 20.17 11.07 -2.02
C ASP A 282 19.97 9.80 -2.86
N LEU A 283 19.80 9.96 -4.18
CA LEU A 283 19.70 8.81 -5.10
C LEU A 283 21.00 7.99 -5.14
N LYS A 284 22.17 8.65 -5.09
CA LYS A 284 23.46 7.94 -4.97
C LYS A 284 23.56 7.19 -3.64
N ARG A 285 23.11 7.81 -2.54
CA ARG A 285 23.05 7.19 -1.21
C ARG A 285 22.17 5.95 -1.21
N LEU A 286 20.98 6.03 -1.80
CA LEU A 286 20.09 4.86 -1.96
C LEU A 286 20.84 3.69 -2.63
N TRP A 287 21.48 3.92 -3.79
CA TRP A 287 22.20 2.86 -4.48
C TRP A 287 23.41 2.33 -3.69
N THR A 288 24.09 3.19 -2.95
CA THR A 288 25.21 2.78 -2.09
C THR A 288 24.70 1.90 -0.95
N SER A 289 23.63 2.30 -0.30
CA SER A 289 22.99 1.56 0.79
C SER A 289 22.45 0.20 0.32
N CYS A 290 21.74 0.16 -0.81
CA CYS A 290 21.27 -1.09 -1.38
C CYS A 290 22.40 -2.05 -1.77
N ARG A 291 23.52 -1.52 -2.32
CA ARG A 291 24.71 -2.35 -2.63
C ARG A 291 25.40 -2.87 -1.38
N GLY A 292 25.39 -2.10 -0.29
CA GLY A 292 25.91 -2.55 1.00
C GLY A 292 25.11 -3.70 1.60
N TYR A 293 23.81 -3.76 1.33
CA TYR A 293 22.93 -4.82 1.79
C TYR A 293 22.96 -6.05 0.87
N ASP A 294 22.76 -5.85 -0.43
CA ASP A 294 22.78 -6.90 -1.43
C ASP A 294 23.38 -6.39 -2.77
N PHE A 295 24.68 -6.63 -2.93
CA PHE A 295 25.45 -6.16 -4.08
C PHE A 295 24.92 -6.75 -5.41
N LYS A 296 24.55 -8.04 -5.41
CA LYS A 296 24.08 -8.76 -6.60
C LYS A 296 22.80 -8.14 -7.13
N TRP A 297 21.78 -8.01 -6.27
CA TRP A 297 20.47 -7.53 -6.69
C TRP A 297 20.42 -6.02 -6.90
N ALA A 298 21.16 -5.22 -6.13
CA ALA A 298 21.27 -3.78 -6.39
C ALA A 298 21.89 -3.50 -7.78
N ASN A 299 22.94 -4.22 -8.15
CA ASN A 299 23.55 -4.10 -9.49
C ASN A 299 22.66 -4.68 -10.59
N HIS A 300 21.89 -5.74 -10.32
CA HIS A 300 20.90 -6.25 -11.26
C HIS A 300 19.88 -5.16 -11.62
N PHE A 301 19.23 -4.55 -10.63
CA PHE A 301 18.24 -3.48 -10.88
C PHE A 301 18.87 -2.29 -11.61
N ARG A 302 20.03 -1.83 -11.16
CA ARG A 302 20.67 -0.62 -11.71
C ARG A 302 21.20 -0.80 -13.14
N TYR A 303 21.77 -1.95 -13.47
CA TYR A 303 22.55 -2.12 -14.72
C TYR A 303 21.98 -3.17 -15.68
N ARG A 304 21.18 -4.13 -15.20
CA ARG A 304 20.66 -5.25 -16.01
C ARG A 304 19.17 -5.18 -16.30
N THR A 305 18.48 -4.11 -15.86
CA THR A 305 17.08 -3.82 -16.17
C THR A 305 16.97 -2.57 -17.06
N PRO A 306 15.80 -2.25 -17.61
CA PRO A 306 15.56 -0.98 -18.30
C PRO A 306 15.89 0.27 -17.46
N LEU A 307 15.97 0.16 -16.13
CA LEU A 307 16.36 1.28 -15.25
C LEU A 307 17.75 1.83 -15.57
N ARG A 308 18.63 1.04 -16.23
CA ARG A 308 19.96 1.52 -16.68
C ARG A 308 19.89 2.80 -17.50
N ALA A 309 18.86 2.97 -18.33
CA ALA A 309 18.69 4.16 -19.16
C ALA A 309 18.38 5.41 -18.33
N VAL A 310 17.53 5.26 -17.31
CA VAL A 310 17.19 6.35 -16.38
C VAL A 310 18.22 6.54 -15.27
N CYS A 311 19.17 5.62 -15.09
CA CYS A 311 20.29 5.74 -14.16
C CYS A 311 21.52 6.42 -14.76
N LEU A 312 21.52 6.82 -16.02
CA LEU A 312 22.64 7.53 -16.66
C LEU A 312 22.96 8.84 -15.90
N PRO A 313 24.25 9.13 -15.65
CA PRO A 313 24.64 10.31 -14.87
C PRO A 313 24.40 11.64 -15.63
N GLY A 314 24.28 12.71 -14.86
CA GLY A 314 24.28 14.10 -15.35
C GLY A 314 23.07 14.49 -16.18
N ARG A 315 23.30 15.45 -17.11
CA ARG A 315 22.23 16.01 -17.97
C ARG A 315 21.57 14.99 -18.88
N GLY A 316 22.31 13.97 -19.34
CA GLY A 316 21.78 12.90 -20.19
C GLY A 316 20.69 12.08 -19.52
N GLY A 317 20.93 11.59 -18.32
CA GLY A 317 19.95 10.82 -17.56
C GLY A 317 18.70 11.64 -17.18
N ARG A 318 18.88 12.92 -16.82
CA ARG A 318 17.75 13.83 -16.57
C ARG A 318 16.91 14.07 -17.84
N GLY A 319 17.54 14.16 -18.99
CA GLY A 319 16.87 14.30 -20.30
C GLY A 319 16.01 13.07 -20.61
N VAL A 320 16.57 11.86 -20.44
CA VAL A 320 15.85 10.59 -20.64
C VAL A 320 14.63 10.50 -19.71
N VAL A 321 14.78 10.80 -18.43
CA VAL A 321 13.66 10.77 -17.46
C VAL A 321 12.56 11.74 -17.88
N ARG A 322 12.89 12.99 -18.26
CA ARG A 322 11.90 13.97 -18.71
C ARG A 322 11.17 13.54 -19.98
N LEU A 323 11.88 12.91 -20.91
CA LEU A 323 11.28 12.38 -22.14
C LEU A 323 10.33 11.23 -21.82
N MET A 324 10.76 10.25 -21.03
CA MET A 324 9.94 9.10 -20.62
C MET A 324 8.71 9.55 -19.84
N TYR A 325 8.86 10.53 -18.96
CA TYR A 325 7.75 11.10 -18.22
C TYR A 325 6.71 11.75 -19.15
N LYS A 326 7.14 12.58 -20.10
CA LYS A 326 6.25 13.19 -21.11
C LYS A 326 5.53 12.15 -21.95
N LEU A 327 6.20 11.07 -22.36
CA LEU A 327 5.60 9.97 -23.12
C LEU A 327 4.61 9.19 -22.26
N ALA A 328 4.96 8.90 -21.00
CA ALA A 328 4.03 8.23 -20.09
C ALA A 328 2.76 9.04 -19.83
N HIS A 329 2.88 10.35 -19.62
CA HIS A 329 1.73 11.26 -19.48
C HIS A 329 0.85 11.37 -20.75
N SER A 330 1.45 11.19 -21.93
CA SER A 330 0.66 11.20 -23.18
C SER A 330 -0.11 9.90 -23.43
N VAL A 331 0.35 8.78 -22.85
CA VAL A 331 -0.23 7.43 -23.03
C VAL A 331 -1.08 7.01 -21.83
N VAL A 332 -0.62 7.31 -20.64
CA VAL A 332 -1.32 7.07 -19.38
C VAL A 332 -1.53 8.42 -18.73
N ARG A 333 -2.78 8.87 -18.68
CA ARG A 333 -3.14 10.05 -17.87
C ARG A 333 -2.93 9.65 -16.40
N PHE A 334 -1.70 9.82 -15.92
CA PHE A 334 -1.47 9.95 -14.49
C PHE A 334 -2.05 11.31 -14.08
N ASN A 335 -2.88 11.33 -13.06
CA ASN A 335 -3.54 12.53 -12.53
C ASN A 335 -2.61 13.71 -12.26
#